data_688a552587ca7dd37f614a998d1b8f4b
#
_entry.id   688a552587ca7dd37f614a998d1b8f4b
#
_cell.length_a   1.000
_cell.length_b   1.000
_cell.length_c   1.000
_cell.angle_alpha   90.00
_cell.angle_beta   90.00
_cell.angle_gamma   90.00
#
_symmetry.space_group_name_H-M   'P 1'
#
loop_
_entity.id
_entity.type
_entity.pdbx_description
1 polymer ?
#
loop_
_entity_poly.entity_id
_entity_poly.type
_entity_poly.pdbx_seq_one_letter_code
_entity_poly.pdbx_strand_id
1 'polypeptide(L)'
;MIKPFDFYFDFVSPYSFLAHKEIRLIEQKASIKVRYKPILLGGLHNLHGIKAPAFIPAKAKHMIRDCKLIAEKNNIKFKFNSYFPIRSLNLMRGVFVAEEDNFKSYYIDNIFDSIWQDGLNMNDENIIQKVLKNLNVNPKTFTLRATSSSIKESLKKRTSEAYEKGIFGAPTFVSNNKLFWGQDRIEFVLKEA
;
A
#
# COMPACT_ATOMS: atom_id res chain seq x y z
N MET A 1 -7.67 25.67 -3.68
CA MET A 1 -7.98 24.23 -3.83
C MET A 1 -6.66 23.48 -3.69
N ILE A 2 -6.65 22.42 -2.88
CA ILE A 2 -5.47 21.55 -2.69
C ILE A 2 -5.27 20.76 -3.97
N LYS A 3 -4.04 20.77 -4.52
CA LYS A 3 -3.72 20.04 -5.75
C LYS A 3 -3.62 18.54 -5.48
N PRO A 4 -3.95 17.69 -6.47
CA PRO A 4 -3.76 16.24 -6.34
C PRO A 4 -2.30 15.87 -6.08
N PHE A 5 -2.04 14.95 -5.15
CA PHE A 5 -0.72 14.41 -4.89
C PHE A 5 -0.67 12.89 -5.09
N ASP A 6 0.53 12.35 -5.28
CA ASP A 6 0.76 10.93 -5.44
C ASP A 6 1.03 10.27 -4.10
N PHE A 7 0.45 9.08 -3.88
CA PHE A 7 0.70 8.22 -2.73
C PHE A 7 1.25 6.87 -3.20
N TYR A 8 2.55 6.66 -2.99
CA TYR A 8 3.26 5.42 -3.30
C TYR A 8 3.18 4.46 -2.13
N PHE A 9 2.67 3.25 -2.37
CA PHE A 9 2.36 2.28 -1.32
C PHE A 9 2.61 0.84 -1.75
N ASP A 10 2.75 -0.03 -0.76
CA ASP A 10 2.68 -1.48 -0.89
C ASP A 10 1.86 -2.03 0.29
N PHE A 11 1.00 -3.02 0.03
CA PHE A 11 0.17 -3.65 1.06
C PHE A 11 0.98 -4.32 2.18
N VAL A 12 2.23 -4.74 1.92
CA VAL A 12 3.11 -5.31 2.94
C VAL A 12 3.55 -4.29 3.99
N SER A 13 3.44 -2.99 3.70
CA SER A 13 3.87 -1.94 4.62
C SER A 13 2.76 -1.55 5.61
N PRO A 14 2.94 -1.81 6.93
CA PRO A 14 1.98 -1.37 7.95
C PRO A 14 1.89 0.16 8.02
N TYR A 15 2.98 0.88 7.76
CA TYR A 15 2.95 2.34 7.68
C TYR A 15 2.14 2.84 6.47
N SER A 16 2.17 2.12 5.32
CA SER A 16 1.30 2.46 4.19
C SER A 16 -0.18 2.26 4.53
N PHE A 17 -0.52 1.24 5.32
CA PHE A 17 -1.88 1.06 5.83
C PHE A 17 -2.32 2.23 6.71
N LEU A 18 -1.50 2.63 7.68
CA LEU A 18 -1.81 3.75 8.58
C LEU A 18 -2.01 5.07 7.81
N ALA A 19 -1.10 5.35 6.86
CA ALA A 19 -1.23 6.49 5.95
C ALA A 19 -2.51 6.42 5.10
N HIS A 20 -2.84 5.24 4.58
CA HIS A 20 -4.06 5.03 3.80
C HIS A 20 -5.33 5.35 4.60
N LYS A 21 -5.41 4.92 5.86
CA LYS A 21 -6.56 5.24 6.72
C LYS A 21 -6.70 6.74 6.96
N GLU A 22 -5.60 7.44 7.18
CA GLU A 22 -5.59 8.90 7.32
C GLU A 22 -6.00 9.60 6.03
N ILE A 23 -5.50 9.16 4.87
CA ILE A 23 -5.90 9.67 3.55
C ILE A 23 -7.40 9.54 3.37
N ARG A 24 -8.00 8.39 3.69
CA ARG A 24 -9.46 8.18 3.56
C ARG A 24 -10.27 9.17 4.39
N LEU A 25 -9.83 9.48 5.61
CA LEU A 25 -10.49 10.49 6.45
C LEU A 25 -10.36 11.89 5.83
N ILE A 26 -9.22 12.21 5.23
CA ILE A 26 -8.99 13.50 4.57
C ILE A 26 -9.83 13.61 3.30
N GLU A 27 -9.88 12.57 2.47
CA GLU A 27 -10.71 12.54 1.25
C GLU A 27 -12.21 12.69 1.57
N GLN A 28 -12.68 12.18 2.71
CA GLN A 28 -14.07 12.36 3.16
C GLN A 28 -14.39 13.77 3.66
N LYS A 29 -13.40 14.45 4.27
CA LYS A 29 -13.60 15.79 4.87
C LYS A 29 -13.31 16.93 3.90
N ALA A 30 -12.50 16.69 2.91
CA ALA A 30 -12.06 17.70 1.96
C ALA A 30 -12.07 17.12 0.53
N SER A 31 -12.40 17.97 -0.46
CA SER A 31 -12.38 17.57 -1.88
C SER A 31 -10.94 17.42 -2.41
N ILE A 32 -10.17 16.54 -1.80
CA ILE A 32 -8.79 16.24 -2.18
C ILE A 32 -8.77 14.97 -3.02
N LYS A 33 -8.03 14.98 -4.12
CA LYS A 33 -7.83 13.81 -4.97
C LYS A 33 -6.44 13.25 -4.74
N VAL A 34 -6.36 12.03 -4.20
CA VAL A 34 -5.11 11.30 -4.04
C VAL A 34 -4.92 10.29 -5.17
N ARG A 35 -3.75 10.31 -5.81
CA ARG A 35 -3.40 9.37 -6.87
C ARG A 35 -2.61 8.21 -6.28
N TYR A 36 -3.27 7.11 -6.05
CA TYR A 36 -2.67 5.87 -5.54
C TYR A 36 -1.72 5.24 -6.57
N LYS A 37 -0.46 5.08 -6.18
CA LYS A 37 0.64 4.58 -7.01
C LYS A 37 1.18 3.26 -6.42
N PRO A 38 0.67 2.10 -6.88
CA PRO A 38 1.17 0.82 -6.39
C PRO A 38 2.60 0.60 -6.82
N ILE A 39 3.47 0.18 -5.89
CA ILE A 39 4.87 -0.22 -6.13
C ILE A 39 5.16 -1.55 -5.44
N LEU A 40 6.18 -2.26 -5.88
CA LEU A 40 6.67 -3.45 -5.17
C LEU A 40 7.81 -3.03 -4.24
N LEU A 41 7.52 -2.90 -2.93
CA LEU A 41 8.48 -2.40 -1.94
C LEU A 41 9.73 -3.27 -1.85
N GLY A 42 9.58 -4.60 -1.88
CA GLY A 42 10.74 -5.51 -1.92
C GLY A 42 11.60 -5.33 -3.17
N GLY A 43 10.98 -5.10 -4.32
CA GLY A 43 11.69 -4.78 -5.56
C GLY A 43 12.41 -3.43 -5.49
N LEU A 44 11.76 -2.41 -4.94
CA LEU A 44 12.35 -1.09 -4.73
C LEU A 44 13.57 -1.15 -3.78
N HIS A 45 13.46 -1.88 -2.67
CA HIS A 45 14.57 -2.11 -1.75
C HIS A 45 15.75 -2.79 -2.44
N ASN A 46 15.49 -3.81 -3.29
CA ASN A 46 16.54 -4.48 -4.04
C ASN A 46 17.27 -3.52 -4.99
N LEU A 47 16.57 -2.64 -5.69
CA LEU A 47 17.17 -1.64 -6.58
C LEU A 47 18.09 -0.67 -5.83
N HIS A 48 17.76 -0.34 -4.58
CA HIS A 48 18.56 0.55 -3.72
C HIS A 48 19.61 -0.18 -2.87
N GLY A 49 19.69 -1.51 -2.89
CA GLY A 49 20.55 -2.27 -1.98
C GLY A 49 20.13 -2.17 -0.51
N ILE A 50 18.86 -1.87 -0.23
CA ILE A 50 18.34 -1.68 1.13
C ILE A 50 17.90 -3.02 1.72
N LYS A 51 18.41 -3.35 2.91
CA LYS A 51 17.85 -4.42 3.73
C LYS A 51 16.60 -3.90 4.43
N ALA A 52 15.43 -4.49 4.14
CA ALA A 52 14.18 -4.06 4.73
C ALA A 52 14.23 -4.07 6.27
N PRO A 53 13.68 -3.04 6.96
CA PRO A 53 13.67 -2.95 8.43
C PRO A 53 13.08 -4.19 9.11
N ALA A 54 12.10 -4.84 8.48
CA ALA A 54 11.47 -6.07 8.95
C ALA A 54 12.46 -7.24 9.16
N PHE A 55 13.58 -7.26 8.45
CA PHE A 55 14.61 -8.31 8.56
C PHE A 55 15.77 -7.92 9.49
N ILE A 56 15.64 -6.81 10.23
CA ILE A 56 16.59 -6.37 11.25
C ILE A 56 15.85 -6.44 12.60
N PRO A 57 16.20 -7.39 13.50
CA PRO A 57 15.39 -7.69 14.70
C PRO A 57 15.01 -6.47 15.55
N ALA A 58 15.97 -5.59 15.83
CA ALA A 58 15.72 -4.36 16.61
C ALA A 58 14.74 -3.41 15.89
N LYS A 59 14.88 -3.23 14.56
CA LYS A 59 13.97 -2.40 13.76
C LYS A 59 12.59 -3.03 13.62
N ALA A 60 12.51 -4.35 13.46
CA ALA A 60 11.23 -5.07 13.41
C ALA A 60 10.45 -4.91 14.72
N LYS A 61 11.11 -5.09 15.87
CA LYS A 61 10.50 -4.88 17.19
C LYS A 61 10.01 -3.45 17.38
N HIS A 62 10.81 -2.47 16.96
CA HIS A 62 10.41 -1.05 16.99
C HIS A 62 9.20 -0.79 16.10
N MET A 63 9.23 -1.24 14.85
CA MET A 63 8.13 -1.08 13.88
C MET A 63 6.79 -1.61 14.40
N ILE A 64 6.78 -2.80 15.03
CA ILE A 64 5.57 -3.39 15.60
C ILE A 64 4.99 -2.48 16.69
N ARG A 65 5.84 -2.00 17.60
CA ARG A 65 5.44 -1.10 18.69
C ARG A 65 4.95 0.25 18.16
N ASP A 66 5.70 0.83 17.25
CA ASP A 66 5.44 2.15 16.68
C ASP A 66 4.11 2.18 15.93
N CYS A 67 3.86 1.18 15.07
CA CYS A 67 2.57 1.08 14.37
C CYS A 67 1.37 0.96 15.32
N LYS A 68 1.51 0.26 16.45
CA LYS A 68 0.45 0.18 17.47
C LYS A 68 0.19 1.54 18.10
N LEU A 69 1.24 2.25 18.51
CA LEU A 69 1.13 3.59 19.10
C LEU A 69 0.46 4.58 18.15
N ILE A 70 0.84 4.56 16.86
CA ILE A 70 0.24 5.43 15.84
C ILE A 70 -1.24 5.08 15.63
N ALA A 71 -1.56 3.79 15.54
CA ALA A 71 -2.94 3.33 15.37
C ALA A 71 -3.82 3.74 16.56
N GLU A 72 -3.34 3.55 17.80
CA GLU A 72 -4.02 3.96 19.02
C GLU A 72 -4.25 5.48 19.05
N LYS A 73 -3.20 6.28 18.79
CA LYS A 73 -3.29 7.75 18.72
C LYS A 73 -4.36 8.24 17.75
N ASN A 74 -4.51 7.57 16.61
CA ASN A 74 -5.40 7.99 15.52
C ASN A 74 -6.74 7.23 15.51
N ASN A 75 -7.03 6.41 16.53
CA ASN A 75 -8.24 5.57 16.62
C ASN A 75 -8.42 4.65 15.40
N ILE A 76 -7.31 4.14 14.84
CA ILE A 76 -7.32 3.21 13.72
C ILE A 76 -7.36 1.78 14.27
N LYS A 77 -8.37 0.98 13.85
CA LYS A 77 -8.38 -0.45 14.12
C LYS A 77 -7.17 -1.10 13.44
N PHE A 78 -6.24 -1.64 14.23
CA PHE A 78 -4.99 -2.18 13.74
C PHE A 78 -4.61 -3.47 14.46
N LYS A 79 -4.19 -4.47 13.69
CA LYS A 79 -3.64 -5.72 14.19
C LYS A 79 -2.37 -6.05 13.40
N PHE A 80 -1.22 -6.08 14.08
CA PHE A 80 0.00 -6.51 13.41
C PHE A 80 -0.16 -7.96 12.97
N ASN A 81 0.00 -8.21 11.67
CA ASN A 81 -0.33 -9.50 11.07
C ASN A 81 0.69 -10.56 11.48
N SER A 82 0.23 -11.69 12.04
CA SER A 82 1.08 -12.80 12.50
C SER A 82 1.75 -13.57 11.34
N TYR A 83 1.25 -13.42 10.13
CA TYR A 83 1.80 -14.01 8.90
C TYR A 83 2.76 -13.07 8.16
N PHE A 84 3.10 -11.93 8.79
CA PHE A 84 4.06 -10.98 8.21
C PHE A 84 5.47 -11.60 8.09
N PRO A 85 6.18 -11.35 6.97
CA PRO A 85 5.81 -10.52 5.84
C PRO A 85 4.84 -11.20 4.86
N ILE A 86 3.83 -10.44 4.42
CA ILE A 86 2.89 -10.88 3.37
C ILE A 86 3.55 -10.78 1.99
N ARG A 87 3.36 -11.79 1.16
CA ARG A 87 3.79 -11.79 -0.26
C ARG A 87 2.88 -10.90 -1.10
N SER A 88 3.12 -9.60 -1.10
CA SER A 88 2.22 -8.62 -1.70
C SER A 88 2.22 -8.59 -3.23
N LEU A 89 3.14 -9.24 -3.92
CA LEU A 89 3.35 -9.13 -5.37
C LEU A 89 2.04 -9.25 -6.19
N ASN A 90 1.27 -10.32 -5.99
CA ASN A 90 0.04 -10.52 -6.74
C ASN A 90 -1.09 -9.61 -6.26
N LEU A 91 -1.10 -9.24 -4.98
CA LEU A 91 -2.04 -8.26 -4.44
C LEU A 91 -1.78 -6.88 -5.05
N MET A 92 -0.50 -6.46 -5.17
CA MET A 92 -0.13 -5.20 -5.82
C MET A 92 -0.47 -5.17 -7.32
N ARG A 93 -0.30 -6.30 -8.02
CA ARG A 93 -0.76 -6.47 -9.42
C ARG A 93 -2.27 -6.35 -9.54
N GLY A 94 -3.00 -6.87 -8.56
CA GLY A 94 -4.47 -6.76 -8.49
C GLY A 94 -4.96 -5.31 -8.47
N VAL A 95 -4.16 -4.34 -7.99
CA VAL A 95 -4.52 -2.91 -8.04
C VAL A 95 -4.73 -2.43 -9.46
N PHE A 96 -3.91 -2.88 -10.42
CA PHE A 96 -4.06 -2.50 -11.83
C PHE A 96 -5.29 -3.14 -12.45
N VAL A 97 -5.58 -4.41 -12.13
CA VAL A 97 -6.82 -5.08 -12.59
C VAL A 97 -8.05 -4.36 -12.06
N ALA A 98 -8.04 -4.00 -10.77
CA ALA A 98 -9.13 -3.26 -10.14
C ALA A 98 -9.27 -1.83 -10.68
N GLU A 99 -8.18 -1.22 -11.18
CA GLU A 99 -8.20 0.06 -11.87
C GLU A 99 -8.86 -0.04 -13.24
N GLU A 100 -8.54 -1.08 -14.03
CA GLU A 100 -9.19 -1.38 -15.32
C GLU A 100 -10.70 -1.61 -15.15
N ASP A 101 -11.12 -2.24 -14.06
CA ASP A 101 -12.52 -2.58 -13.76
C ASP A 101 -13.24 -1.51 -12.91
N ASN A 102 -12.63 -0.33 -12.70
CA ASN A 102 -13.19 0.83 -11.99
C ASN A 102 -13.59 0.59 -10.52
N PHE A 103 -12.96 -0.37 -9.81
CA PHE A 103 -13.16 -0.58 -8.37
C PHE A 103 -11.87 -0.50 -7.53
N LYS A 104 -10.83 0.15 -8.06
CA LYS A 104 -9.51 0.28 -7.43
C LYS A 104 -9.57 0.71 -5.96
N SER A 105 -10.35 1.74 -5.65
CA SER A 105 -10.46 2.26 -4.29
C SER A 105 -11.01 1.21 -3.32
N TYR A 106 -12.07 0.54 -3.71
CA TYR A 106 -12.69 -0.53 -2.93
C TYR A 106 -11.75 -1.73 -2.74
N TYR A 107 -10.99 -2.11 -3.78
CA TYR A 107 -9.98 -3.15 -3.71
C TYR A 107 -8.88 -2.80 -2.69
N ILE A 108 -8.33 -1.58 -2.78
CA ILE A 108 -7.25 -1.13 -1.89
C ILE A 108 -7.71 -1.13 -0.43
N ASP A 109 -8.90 -0.59 -0.14
CA ASP A 109 -9.47 -0.57 1.19
C ASP A 109 -9.56 -2.00 1.77
N ASN A 110 -10.17 -2.91 1.03
CA ASN A 110 -10.41 -4.27 1.52
C ASN A 110 -9.13 -5.11 1.68
N ILE A 111 -8.16 -4.96 0.78
CA ILE A 111 -6.89 -5.70 0.93
C ILE A 111 -6.09 -5.19 2.13
N PHE A 112 -6.00 -3.87 2.32
CA PHE A 112 -5.37 -3.32 3.51
C PHE A 112 -6.05 -3.78 4.80
N ASP A 113 -7.38 -3.73 4.84
CA ASP A 113 -8.17 -4.14 6.01
C ASP A 113 -8.02 -5.64 6.30
N SER A 114 -8.08 -6.48 5.27
CA SER A 114 -7.82 -7.92 5.40
C SER A 114 -6.47 -8.22 6.04
N ILE A 115 -5.42 -7.47 5.67
CA ILE A 115 -4.08 -7.67 6.21
C ILE A 115 -3.95 -7.08 7.62
N TRP A 116 -4.31 -5.80 7.81
CA TRP A 116 -3.88 -5.02 8.96
C TRP A 116 -4.97 -4.72 10.00
N GLN A 117 -6.25 -5.02 9.71
CA GLN A 117 -7.33 -4.99 10.70
C GLN A 117 -7.75 -6.39 11.10
N ASP A 118 -7.98 -7.27 10.11
CA ASP A 118 -8.52 -8.60 10.34
C ASP A 118 -7.40 -9.62 10.58
N GLY A 119 -6.17 -9.32 10.15
CA GLY A 119 -5.00 -10.18 10.36
C GLY A 119 -5.07 -11.48 9.57
N LEU A 120 -5.71 -11.48 8.40
CA LEU A 120 -5.86 -12.65 7.56
C LEU A 120 -4.52 -13.10 6.96
N ASN A 121 -4.39 -14.42 6.74
CA ASN A 121 -3.22 -14.96 6.05
C ASN A 121 -3.31 -14.72 4.54
N MET A 122 -2.95 -13.52 4.11
CA MET A 122 -2.96 -13.17 2.68
C MET A 122 -1.77 -13.77 1.89
N ASN A 123 -1.06 -14.76 2.48
CA ASN A 123 -0.16 -15.68 1.76
C ASN A 123 -0.90 -16.97 1.29
N ASP A 124 -2.11 -17.22 1.80
CA ASP A 124 -2.94 -18.38 1.48
C ASP A 124 -3.91 -18.03 0.35
N GLU A 125 -3.82 -18.76 -0.77
CA GLU A 125 -4.66 -18.54 -1.94
C GLU A 125 -6.15 -18.72 -1.65
N ASN A 126 -6.53 -19.66 -0.76
CA ASN A 126 -7.93 -19.86 -0.39
C ASN A 126 -8.50 -18.65 0.34
N ILE A 127 -7.70 -18.01 1.20
CA ILE A 127 -8.09 -16.77 1.88
C ILE A 127 -8.23 -15.62 0.87
N ILE A 128 -7.24 -15.46 -0.03
CA ILE A 128 -7.30 -14.44 -1.08
C ILE A 128 -8.55 -14.63 -1.95
N GLN A 129 -8.85 -15.87 -2.36
CA GLN A 129 -10.07 -16.17 -3.13
C GLN A 129 -11.36 -15.81 -2.38
N LYS A 130 -11.43 -16.05 -1.06
CA LYS A 130 -12.58 -15.64 -0.23
C LYS A 130 -12.72 -14.11 -0.21
N VAL A 131 -11.62 -13.39 0.01
CA VAL A 131 -11.62 -11.92 -0.01
C VAL A 131 -12.09 -11.39 -1.37
N LEU A 132 -11.58 -11.93 -2.49
CA LEU A 132 -12.01 -11.53 -3.83
C LEU A 132 -13.50 -11.82 -4.09
N LYS A 133 -14.03 -12.96 -3.62
CA LYS A 133 -15.47 -13.27 -3.70
C LYS A 133 -16.32 -12.24 -2.94
N ASN A 134 -15.87 -11.82 -1.75
CA ASN A 134 -16.55 -10.79 -0.96
C ASN A 134 -16.56 -9.42 -1.67
N LEU A 135 -15.63 -9.18 -2.59
CA LEU A 135 -15.60 -8.02 -3.47
C LEU A 135 -16.48 -8.18 -4.73
N ASN A 136 -17.25 -9.26 -4.82
CA ASN A 136 -18.05 -9.64 -6.01
C ASN A 136 -17.18 -9.85 -7.26
N VAL A 137 -15.96 -10.31 -7.09
CA VAL A 137 -15.00 -10.57 -8.17
C VAL A 137 -14.81 -12.07 -8.35
N ASN A 138 -14.78 -12.54 -9.60
CA ASN A 138 -14.42 -13.92 -9.89
C ASN A 138 -12.90 -14.12 -9.64
N PRO A 139 -12.48 -14.93 -8.62
CA PRO A 139 -11.08 -15.02 -8.25
C PRO A 139 -10.19 -15.60 -9.35
N LYS A 140 -10.69 -16.60 -10.12
CA LYS A 140 -9.90 -17.23 -11.19
C LYS A 140 -9.57 -16.23 -12.29
N THR A 141 -10.56 -15.52 -12.80
CA THR A 141 -10.39 -14.51 -13.84
C THR A 141 -9.50 -13.36 -13.36
N PHE A 142 -9.73 -12.88 -12.13
CA PHE A 142 -8.93 -11.82 -11.55
C PHE A 142 -7.45 -12.21 -11.42
N THR A 143 -7.18 -13.40 -10.86
CA THR A 143 -5.80 -13.90 -10.69
C THR A 143 -5.11 -14.10 -12.03
N LEU A 144 -5.82 -14.64 -13.03
CA LEU A 144 -5.28 -14.79 -14.40
C LEU A 144 -4.86 -13.45 -14.98
N ARG A 145 -5.71 -12.42 -14.88
CA ARG A 145 -5.37 -11.05 -15.32
C ARG A 145 -4.20 -10.46 -14.54
N ALA A 146 -4.20 -10.58 -13.20
CA ALA A 146 -3.11 -10.08 -12.35
C ALA A 146 -1.76 -10.75 -12.65
N THR A 147 -1.76 -11.94 -13.26
CA THR A 147 -0.55 -12.64 -13.70
C THR A 147 -0.22 -12.49 -15.18
N SER A 148 -0.98 -11.71 -15.94
CA SER A 148 -0.71 -11.40 -17.35
C SER A 148 0.58 -10.60 -17.52
N SER A 149 1.20 -10.70 -18.70
CA SER A 149 2.45 -9.99 -19.00
C SER A 149 2.28 -8.47 -18.89
N SER A 150 1.16 -7.92 -19.37
CA SER A 150 0.89 -6.48 -19.32
C SER A 150 0.83 -5.95 -17.88
N ILE A 151 0.13 -6.64 -16.98
CA ILE A 151 0.03 -6.24 -15.55
C ILE A 151 1.37 -6.41 -14.83
N LYS A 152 2.13 -7.47 -15.14
CA LYS A 152 3.49 -7.66 -14.59
C LYS A 152 4.40 -6.48 -14.97
N GLU A 153 4.41 -6.11 -16.25
CA GLU A 153 5.21 -4.98 -16.72
C GLU A 153 4.73 -3.64 -16.14
N SER A 154 3.42 -3.45 -15.96
CA SER A 154 2.88 -2.23 -15.34
C SER A 154 3.40 -2.02 -13.92
N LEU A 155 3.41 -3.07 -13.06
CA LEU A 155 3.95 -2.97 -11.71
C LEU A 155 5.47 -2.77 -11.72
N LYS A 156 6.20 -3.51 -12.58
CA LYS A 156 7.65 -3.37 -12.73
C LYS A 156 8.02 -1.95 -13.15
N LYS A 157 7.39 -1.43 -14.20
CA LYS A 157 7.58 -0.06 -14.69
C LYS A 157 7.31 0.97 -13.60
N ARG A 158 6.18 0.86 -12.88
CA ARG A 158 5.85 1.77 -11.78
C ARG A 158 6.88 1.75 -10.66
N THR A 159 7.44 0.57 -10.35
CA THR A 159 8.48 0.43 -9.33
C THR A 159 9.81 1.03 -9.80
N SER A 160 10.19 0.84 -11.07
CA SER A 160 11.39 1.46 -11.67
C SER A 160 11.26 2.99 -11.74
N GLU A 161 10.10 3.52 -12.18
CA GLU A 161 9.83 4.96 -12.18
C GLU A 161 9.90 5.58 -10.77
N ALA A 162 9.47 4.84 -9.74
CA ALA A 162 9.60 5.28 -8.36
C ALA A 162 11.08 5.35 -7.93
N TYR A 163 11.88 4.33 -8.29
CA TYR A 163 13.32 4.32 -8.06
C TYR A 163 14.02 5.52 -8.72
N GLU A 164 13.74 5.78 -9.99
CA GLU A 164 14.31 6.90 -10.76
C GLU A 164 13.94 8.27 -10.14
N LYS A 165 12.79 8.37 -9.51
CA LYS A 165 12.36 9.57 -8.74
C LYS A 165 13.03 9.70 -7.38
N GLY A 166 13.90 8.78 -6.98
CA GLY A 166 14.54 8.77 -5.67
C GLY A 166 13.65 8.26 -4.54
N ILE A 167 12.54 7.60 -4.83
CA ILE A 167 11.69 6.96 -3.83
C ILE A 167 12.39 5.68 -3.37
N PHE A 168 12.59 5.54 -2.06
CA PHE A 168 13.34 4.43 -1.45
C PHE A 168 12.54 3.60 -0.44
N GLY A 169 11.28 3.96 -0.20
CA GLY A 169 10.42 3.28 0.77
C GLY A 169 8.94 3.63 0.61
N ALA A 170 8.09 2.96 1.37
CA ALA A 170 6.65 3.19 1.39
C ALA A 170 6.12 3.24 2.85
N PRO A 171 5.21 4.20 3.17
CA PRO A 171 4.57 5.15 2.27
C PRO A 171 5.50 6.28 1.85
N THR A 172 5.34 6.76 0.62
CA THR A 172 5.94 7.98 0.12
C THR A 172 4.89 8.80 -0.60
N PHE A 173 4.89 10.10 -0.36
CA PHE A 173 4.04 11.06 -1.06
C PHE A 173 4.87 11.92 -1.98
N VAL A 174 4.29 12.33 -3.11
CA VAL A 174 4.90 13.30 -4.01
C VAL A 174 3.90 14.38 -4.37
N SER A 175 4.25 15.63 -4.07
CA SER A 175 3.49 16.83 -4.42
C SER A 175 4.43 17.89 -4.96
N ASN A 176 4.08 18.55 -6.08
CA ASN A 176 4.89 19.58 -6.72
C ASN A 176 6.38 19.18 -6.89
N ASN A 177 6.64 17.93 -7.28
CA ASN A 177 7.98 17.31 -7.41
C ASN A 177 8.79 17.19 -6.10
N LYS A 178 8.18 17.45 -4.95
CA LYS A 178 8.80 17.22 -3.63
C LYS A 178 8.37 15.88 -3.09
N LEU A 179 9.33 15.17 -2.48
CA LEU A 179 9.16 13.85 -1.91
C LEU A 179 9.03 13.95 -0.38
N PHE A 180 8.03 13.25 0.17
CA PHE A 180 7.75 13.15 1.60
C PHE A 180 7.62 11.68 1.98
N TRP A 181 8.62 11.14 2.65
CA TRP A 181 8.63 9.75 3.07
C TRP A 181 8.20 9.59 4.53
N GLY A 182 7.24 8.71 4.76
CA GLY A 182 6.70 8.37 6.08
C GLY A 182 5.22 8.68 6.21
N GLN A 183 4.52 7.90 7.03
CA GLN A 183 3.08 8.07 7.30
C GLN A 183 2.78 9.39 8.05
N ASP A 184 3.76 9.90 8.76
CA ASP A 184 3.70 11.14 9.54
C ASP A 184 3.98 12.41 8.72
N ARG A 185 4.06 12.31 7.39
CA ARG A 185 4.35 13.42 6.47
C ARG A 185 3.13 14.00 5.79
N ILE A 186 1.93 13.48 6.02
CA ILE A 186 0.69 13.90 5.34
C ILE A 186 0.43 15.40 5.53
N GLU A 187 0.62 15.96 6.72
CA GLU A 187 0.43 17.39 6.96
C GLU A 187 1.36 18.28 6.09
N PHE A 188 2.60 17.85 5.89
CA PHE A 188 3.55 18.57 5.01
C PHE A 188 3.12 18.49 3.55
N VAL A 189 2.62 17.33 3.13
CA VAL A 189 2.09 17.13 1.77
C VAL A 189 0.89 18.03 1.51
N LEU A 190 -0.03 18.15 2.47
CA LEU A 190 -1.21 18.99 2.36
C LEU A 190 -0.88 20.49 2.29
N LYS A 191 0.18 20.92 2.97
CA LYS A 191 0.69 22.31 2.89
C LYS A 191 1.37 22.61 1.56
N GLU A 192 1.94 21.57 0.91
CA GLU A 192 2.62 21.70 -0.37
C GLU A 192 1.65 21.58 -1.56
N ALA A 193 0.53 20.87 -1.40
CA ALA A 193 -0.45 20.62 -2.45
C ALA A 193 -1.42 21.78 -2.64
#